data_0fbaeb8a40bb163bc41e246f8ac666eb
#
_entry.id   0fbaeb8a40bb163bc41e246f8ac666eb
#
_cell.length_a   1.000
_cell.length_b   1.000
_cell.length_c   1.000
_cell.angle_alpha   90.00
_cell.angle_beta   90.00
_cell.angle_gamma   90.00
#
_symmetry.space_group_name_H-M   'P 1'
#
loop_
_entity.id
_entity.type
_entity.pdbx_description
1 polymer ?
#
loop_
_entity_poly.entity_id
_entity_poly.type
_entity_poly.pdbx_seq_one_letter_code
_entity_poly.pdbx_strand_id
1 'polypeptide(L)'
;MLSALKQTDLANLAQRLAGSLTYQNDPGRLDPQLAVQLYGRDMNVSVSRLETYYLNHFEYFLKYGLLLQPRPEFELSPADTGSLFHAVLDRYLTHLRDQQQNLADVDPAAIMTAVPPMVAEIAKQPGYEILGSTYRMTYLTKRLSRLLIQVLLNMRQQQQRSGFRPVRTELQFGRIGDTKGLPGLSWPLPHGGRVNVRGKIDRLDIYREPDARRFIIVDYKSGQRRFDDSDAYYGIALQMLTYIEAMTNVTAEPPFVPAGALYFHLQDPKLKYTPELEPALERLKAFKYLGFLVAEHGDELAAVDRTISPESGGRSEIAPLGFKKDGSFNQNQSNVLTPEALRAYLAHNQALIIDAATQILAGDIALEPFQYGQSSTIVSRSDYQSIMLFDPATGFDHYHHVPKLKRKDVIGRLTADPTQIPHSEKEHPQS
;
A
#
# COMPACT_ATOMS: atom_id res chain seq x y z
N MET A 1 -47.24 10.90 -25.29
CA MET A 1 -46.36 11.62 -26.20
C MET A 1 -45.37 10.67 -26.91
N LEU A 2 -44.52 9.91 -26.23
CA LEU A 2 -43.58 8.94 -26.86
C LEU A 2 -44.26 7.84 -27.69
N SER A 3 -45.42 7.34 -27.31
CA SER A 3 -46.19 6.32 -28.07
C SER A 3 -46.73 6.86 -29.40
N ALA A 4 -47.08 8.15 -29.46
CA ALA A 4 -47.51 8.79 -30.71
C ALA A 4 -46.35 9.00 -31.70
N LEU A 5 -45.15 9.29 -31.22
CA LEU A 5 -43.94 9.45 -32.03
C LEU A 5 -43.45 8.14 -32.63
N LYS A 6 -43.75 6.98 -32.03
CA LYS A 6 -43.38 5.66 -32.56
C LYS A 6 -44.08 5.30 -33.90
N GLN A 7 -45.14 6.02 -34.24
CA GLN A 7 -45.94 5.82 -35.46
C GLN A 7 -45.60 6.80 -36.58
N THR A 8 -44.53 7.56 -36.47
CA THR A 8 -44.12 8.59 -37.41
C THR A 8 -42.69 8.32 -37.91
N ASP A 9 -42.22 9.10 -38.91
CA ASP A 9 -40.81 9.11 -39.37
C ASP A 9 -39.81 9.44 -38.24
N LEU A 10 -40.31 9.88 -37.09
CA LEU A 10 -39.50 10.18 -35.88
C LEU A 10 -39.39 8.99 -34.94
N ALA A 11 -39.78 7.78 -35.35
CA ALA A 11 -39.74 6.58 -34.49
C ALA A 11 -38.36 6.33 -33.87
N ASN A 12 -37.29 6.52 -34.64
CA ASN A 12 -35.92 6.37 -34.18
C ASN A 12 -35.58 7.43 -33.09
N LEU A 13 -36.06 8.65 -33.24
CA LEU A 13 -35.87 9.71 -32.25
C LEU A 13 -36.65 9.40 -30.96
N ALA A 14 -37.90 8.95 -31.11
CA ALA A 14 -38.73 8.52 -29.99
C ALA A 14 -38.11 7.38 -29.20
N GLN A 15 -37.49 6.41 -29.90
CA GLN A 15 -36.81 5.28 -29.25
C GLN A 15 -35.54 5.74 -28.52
N ARG A 16 -34.75 6.65 -29.11
CA ARG A 16 -33.57 7.26 -28.45
C ARG A 16 -33.97 8.07 -27.22
N LEU A 17 -35.01 8.87 -27.31
CA LEU A 17 -35.53 9.66 -26.18
C LEU A 17 -36.08 8.74 -25.07
N ALA A 18 -36.78 7.65 -25.45
CA ALA A 18 -37.22 6.65 -24.46
C ALA A 18 -36.04 5.97 -23.78
N GLY A 19 -35.00 5.62 -24.53
CA GLY A 19 -33.75 5.05 -23.99
C GLY A 19 -33.03 6.02 -23.03
N SER A 20 -33.01 7.33 -23.36
CA SER A 20 -32.38 8.31 -22.47
C SER A 20 -33.13 8.53 -21.15
N LEU A 21 -34.45 8.34 -21.15
CA LEU A 21 -35.29 8.43 -19.92
C LEU A 21 -35.15 7.20 -19.00
N THR A 22 -34.66 6.07 -19.55
CA THR A 22 -34.44 4.82 -18.80
C THR A 22 -32.97 4.51 -18.65
N TYR A 23 -32.09 5.44 -19.06
CA TYR A 23 -30.66 5.26 -18.91
C TYR A 23 -30.27 5.14 -17.44
N GLN A 24 -29.53 4.10 -17.14
CA GLN A 24 -28.86 3.89 -15.86
C GLN A 24 -27.35 3.84 -16.16
N ASN A 25 -26.55 4.45 -15.32
CA ASN A 25 -25.10 4.44 -15.45
C ASN A 25 -24.52 3.10 -14.93
N ASP A 26 -25.08 2.00 -15.44
CA ASP A 26 -24.66 0.64 -15.10
C ASP A 26 -23.83 0.05 -16.26
N PRO A 27 -22.51 -0.20 -16.05
CA PRO A 27 -21.67 -0.83 -17.06
C PRO A 27 -22.02 -2.29 -17.31
N GLY A 28 -22.87 -2.89 -16.48
CA GLY A 28 -23.24 -4.31 -16.55
C GLY A 28 -22.09 -5.23 -16.15
N ARG A 29 -22.02 -6.39 -16.82
CA ARG A 29 -20.92 -7.35 -16.67
C ARG A 29 -20.32 -7.69 -18.04
N LEU A 30 -19.01 -7.94 -18.06
CA LEU A 30 -18.38 -8.50 -19.25
C LEU A 30 -18.76 -9.97 -19.42
N ASP A 31 -18.80 -10.42 -20.66
CA ASP A 31 -18.79 -11.85 -20.93
C ASP A 31 -17.53 -12.49 -20.31
N PRO A 32 -17.67 -13.60 -19.56
CA PRO A 32 -16.51 -14.24 -18.92
C PRO A 32 -15.42 -14.69 -19.92
N GLN A 33 -15.78 -15.04 -21.16
CA GLN A 33 -14.80 -15.39 -22.19
C GLN A 33 -14.00 -14.14 -22.60
N LEU A 34 -14.66 -12.98 -22.70
CA LEU A 34 -13.98 -11.71 -22.97
C LEU A 34 -13.07 -11.31 -21.78
N ALA A 35 -13.53 -11.48 -20.56
CA ALA A 35 -12.70 -11.21 -19.36
C ALA A 35 -11.43 -12.09 -19.36
N VAL A 36 -11.57 -13.39 -19.69
CA VAL A 36 -10.41 -14.28 -19.83
C VAL A 36 -9.48 -13.86 -20.98
N GLN A 37 -9.99 -13.31 -22.08
CA GLN A 37 -9.16 -12.76 -23.17
C GLN A 37 -8.39 -11.51 -22.73
N LEU A 38 -9.01 -10.63 -21.92
CA LEU A 38 -8.38 -9.40 -21.44
C LEU A 38 -7.30 -9.65 -20.38
N TYR A 39 -7.56 -10.54 -19.45
CA TYR A 39 -6.71 -10.71 -18.25
C TYR A 39 -5.85 -11.97 -18.25
N GLY A 40 -6.16 -12.94 -19.14
CA GLY A 40 -5.56 -14.26 -19.17
C GLY A 40 -6.16 -15.21 -18.13
N ARG A 41 -6.19 -16.52 -18.46
CA ARG A 41 -6.68 -17.56 -17.54
C ARG A 41 -5.76 -17.68 -16.31
N ASP A 42 -4.45 -17.58 -16.52
CA ASP A 42 -3.44 -17.45 -15.46
C ASP A 42 -3.15 -15.97 -15.28
N MET A 43 -3.85 -15.38 -14.31
CA MET A 43 -3.86 -13.96 -14.09
C MET A 43 -2.58 -13.50 -13.39
N ASN A 44 -1.80 -12.59 -14.01
CA ASN A 44 -0.59 -12.03 -13.43
C ASN A 44 -0.86 -10.61 -12.94
N VAL A 45 -0.84 -10.40 -11.62
CA VAL A 45 -1.25 -9.13 -11.00
C VAL A 45 -0.21 -8.61 -10.02
N SER A 46 -0.22 -7.28 -9.82
CA SER A 46 0.40 -6.68 -8.65
C SER A 46 -0.66 -6.43 -7.57
N VAL A 47 -0.20 -6.37 -6.33
CA VAL A 47 -1.09 -6.11 -5.18
C VAL A 47 -1.88 -4.82 -5.34
N SER A 48 -1.23 -3.75 -5.81
CA SER A 48 -1.87 -2.44 -6.02
C SER A 48 -2.98 -2.47 -7.07
N ARG A 49 -2.91 -3.39 -8.06
CA ARG A 49 -4.03 -3.59 -9.01
C ARG A 49 -5.25 -4.17 -8.30
N LEU A 50 -5.05 -5.14 -7.40
CA LEU A 50 -6.16 -5.73 -6.65
C LEU A 50 -6.76 -4.74 -5.64
N GLU A 51 -5.94 -3.91 -4.99
CA GLU A 51 -6.43 -2.79 -4.17
C GLU A 51 -7.29 -1.82 -5.01
N THR A 52 -6.88 -1.52 -6.26
CA THR A 52 -7.70 -0.70 -7.18
C THR A 52 -9.05 -1.38 -7.49
N TYR A 53 -9.07 -2.71 -7.66
CA TYR A 53 -10.31 -3.45 -7.87
C TYR A 53 -11.28 -3.27 -6.70
N TYR A 54 -10.83 -3.49 -5.46
CA TYR A 54 -11.67 -3.33 -4.27
C TYR A 54 -12.11 -1.87 -4.03
N LEU A 55 -11.33 -0.90 -4.47
CA LEU A 55 -11.73 0.50 -4.41
C LEU A 55 -12.81 0.85 -5.44
N ASN A 56 -12.71 0.32 -6.67
CA ASN A 56 -13.67 0.56 -7.75
C ASN A 56 -13.43 -0.43 -8.90
N HIS A 57 -14.34 -1.40 -9.07
CA HIS A 57 -14.24 -2.44 -10.09
C HIS A 57 -14.20 -1.84 -11.50
N PHE A 58 -14.99 -0.79 -11.75
CA PHE A 58 -15.01 -0.14 -13.06
C PHE A 58 -13.71 0.59 -13.38
N GLU A 59 -13.11 1.28 -12.39
CA GLU A 59 -11.78 1.89 -12.57
C GLU A 59 -10.71 0.85 -12.89
N TYR A 60 -10.77 -0.30 -12.21
CA TYR A 60 -9.88 -1.42 -12.53
C TYR A 60 -10.02 -1.85 -14.00
N PHE A 61 -11.26 -1.97 -14.49
CA PHE A 61 -11.52 -2.33 -15.89
C PHE A 61 -10.99 -1.27 -16.86
N LEU A 62 -11.25 0.02 -16.63
CA LEU A 62 -10.75 1.11 -17.48
C LEU A 62 -9.21 1.09 -17.55
N LYS A 63 -8.56 0.94 -16.42
CA LYS A 63 -7.10 1.04 -16.30
C LYS A 63 -6.36 -0.21 -16.74
N TYR A 64 -6.86 -1.40 -16.41
CA TYR A 64 -6.14 -2.65 -16.59
C TYR A 64 -6.80 -3.60 -17.59
N GLY A 65 -8.07 -3.44 -17.91
CA GLY A 65 -8.78 -4.13 -18.98
C GLY A 65 -8.63 -3.39 -20.28
N LEU A 66 -9.06 -2.14 -20.33
CA LEU A 66 -8.99 -1.31 -21.54
C LEU A 66 -7.63 -0.63 -21.73
N LEU A 67 -6.74 -0.68 -20.72
CA LEU A 67 -5.41 -0.06 -20.74
C LEU A 67 -5.45 1.45 -21.03
N LEU A 68 -6.52 2.13 -20.60
CA LEU A 68 -6.63 3.57 -20.77
C LEU A 68 -5.52 4.27 -20.00
N GLN A 69 -4.91 5.27 -20.64
CA GLN A 69 -3.89 6.10 -20.03
C GLN A 69 -4.43 7.51 -19.83
N PRO A 70 -4.25 8.11 -18.65
CA PRO A 70 -4.53 9.54 -18.48
C PRO A 70 -3.67 10.36 -19.45
N ARG A 71 -4.17 11.52 -19.85
CA ARG A 71 -3.38 12.43 -20.69
C ARG A 71 -2.10 12.81 -19.94
N PRO A 72 -0.92 12.64 -20.57
CA PRO A 72 0.32 13.04 -19.93
C PRO A 72 0.32 14.55 -19.66
N GLU A 73 0.48 14.93 -18.41
CA GLU A 73 0.71 16.31 -18.01
C GLU A 73 2.18 16.49 -17.70
N PHE A 74 2.77 17.58 -18.23
CA PHE A 74 4.17 17.89 -17.98
C PHE A 74 4.31 18.62 -16.64
N GLU A 75 3.92 17.91 -15.56
CA GLU A 75 4.00 18.37 -14.18
C GLU A 75 4.62 17.30 -13.30
N LEU A 76 5.33 17.72 -12.25
CA LEU A 76 5.91 16.81 -11.28
C LEU A 76 4.80 16.23 -10.39
N SER A 77 4.44 14.99 -10.63
CA SER A 77 3.43 14.30 -9.84
C SER A 77 3.98 13.83 -8.48
N PRO A 78 3.10 13.55 -7.49
CA PRO A 78 3.50 12.88 -6.26
C PRO A 78 4.15 11.51 -6.50
N ALA A 79 3.74 10.80 -7.57
CA ALA A 79 4.31 9.52 -7.96
C ALA A 79 5.76 9.65 -8.45
N ASP A 80 6.06 10.69 -9.27
CA ASP A 80 7.42 10.96 -9.75
C ASP A 80 8.36 11.31 -8.58
N THR A 81 7.85 12.13 -7.65
CA THR A 81 8.59 12.45 -6.41
C THR A 81 8.86 11.20 -5.58
N GLY A 82 7.86 10.33 -5.43
CA GLY A 82 7.99 9.05 -4.74
C GLY A 82 9.04 8.17 -5.41
N SER A 83 8.97 8.00 -6.73
CA SER A 83 9.92 7.20 -7.53
C SER A 83 11.34 7.70 -7.40
N LEU A 84 11.58 9.02 -7.40
CA LEU A 84 12.88 9.62 -7.15
C LEU A 84 13.41 9.23 -5.75
N PHE A 85 12.56 9.33 -4.72
CA PHE A 85 12.96 9.00 -3.35
C PHE A 85 13.35 7.52 -3.23
N HIS A 86 12.53 6.61 -3.77
CA HIS A 86 12.84 5.19 -3.80
C HIS A 86 14.19 4.92 -4.51
N ALA A 87 14.40 5.50 -5.67
CA ALA A 87 15.64 5.31 -6.43
C ALA A 87 16.89 5.80 -5.69
N VAL A 88 16.80 6.96 -5.01
CA VAL A 88 17.93 7.50 -4.23
C VAL A 88 18.18 6.67 -2.98
N LEU A 89 17.14 6.28 -2.24
CA LEU A 89 17.26 5.46 -1.04
C LEU A 89 17.80 4.07 -1.36
N ASP A 90 17.32 3.44 -2.42
CA ASP A 90 17.82 2.16 -2.90
C ASP A 90 19.32 2.25 -3.25
N ARG A 91 19.69 3.23 -4.07
CA ARG A 91 21.09 3.43 -4.49
C ARG A 91 22.01 3.70 -3.30
N TYR A 92 21.57 4.53 -2.35
CA TYR A 92 22.36 4.86 -1.17
C TYR A 92 22.54 3.67 -0.24
N LEU A 93 21.46 2.96 0.11
CA LEU A 93 21.51 1.80 1.00
C LEU A 93 22.24 0.61 0.34
N THR A 94 22.10 0.44 -0.97
CA THR A 94 22.86 -0.56 -1.75
C THR A 94 24.35 -0.26 -1.71
N HIS A 95 24.74 1.01 -1.91
CA HIS A 95 26.14 1.44 -1.80
C HIS A 95 26.75 1.13 -0.42
N LEU A 96 26.04 1.43 0.67
CA LEU A 96 26.49 1.09 2.02
C LEU A 96 26.62 -0.41 2.24
N ARG A 97 25.65 -1.19 1.77
CA ARG A 97 25.67 -2.65 1.86
C ARG A 97 26.88 -3.24 1.12
N ASP A 98 27.17 -2.76 -0.08
CA ASP A 98 28.26 -3.25 -0.91
C ASP A 98 29.64 -2.90 -0.28
N GLN A 99 29.69 -1.83 0.50
CA GLN A 99 30.84 -1.45 1.34
C GLN A 99 30.83 -2.12 2.72
N GLN A 100 29.85 -2.98 3.03
CA GLN A 100 29.66 -3.59 4.35
C GLN A 100 29.54 -2.56 5.49
N GLN A 101 29.01 -1.37 5.18
CA GLN A 101 28.81 -0.26 6.12
C GLN A 101 27.39 -0.23 6.65
N ASN A 102 27.21 0.02 7.96
CA ASN A 102 25.89 0.27 8.53
C ASN A 102 25.54 1.76 8.46
N LEU A 103 24.32 2.08 8.08
CA LEU A 103 23.85 3.46 8.09
C LEU A 103 23.97 4.13 9.48
N ALA A 104 23.84 3.36 10.57
CA ALA A 104 24.02 3.83 11.94
C ALA A 104 25.39 4.47 12.20
N ASP A 105 26.43 3.98 11.51
CA ASP A 105 27.84 4.33 11.74
C ASP A 105 28.35 5.38 10.75
N VAL A 106 27.53 5.74 9.73
CA VAL A 106 27.92 6.73 8.72
C VAL A 106 28.00 8.13 9.34
N ASP A 107 29.06 8.86 8.99
CA ASP A 107 29.19 10.28 9.36
C ASP A 107 28.04 11.09 8.71
N PRO A 108 27.32 11.92 9.47
CA PRO A 108 26.33 12.84 8.92
C PRO A 108 26.85 13.70 7.74
N ALA A 109 28.09 14.15 7.77
CA ALA A 109 28.70 14.93 6.70
C ALA A 109 28.84 14.12 5.40
N ALA A 110 29.10 12.82 5.50
CA ALA A 110 29.16 11.93 4.33
C ALA A 110 27.80 11.81 3.66
N ILE A 111 26.69 11.73 4.43
CA ILE A 111 25.32 11.73 3.88
C ILE A 111 25.06 13.04 3.14
N MET A 112 25.39 14.19 3.75
CA MET A 112 25.17 15.51 3.15
C MET A 112 25.96 15.70 1.84
N THR A 113 27.12 15.09 1.74
CA THR A 113 27.98 15.16 0.54
C THR A 113 27.55 14.20 -0.56
N ALA A 114 27.13 12.99 -0.21
CA ALA A 114 26.81 11.93 -1.18
C ALA A 114 25.43 12.11 -1.85
N VAL A 115 24.42 12.64 -1.16
CA VAL A 115 23.04 12.70 -1.67
C VAL A 115 22.88 13.66 -2.85
N PRO A 116 23.38 14.91 -2.83
CA PRO A 116 23.14 15.85 -3.92
C PRO A 116 23.62 15.37 -5.31
N PRO A 117 24.84 14.85 -5.48
CA PRO A 117 25.27 14.33 -6.77
C PRO A 117 24.47 13.09 -7.20
N MET A 118 24.06 12.23 -6.26
CA MET A 118 23.24 11.06 -6.54
C MET A 118 21.86 11.46 -7.08
N VAL A 119 21.21 12.45 -6.45
CA VAL A 119 19.93 13.02 -6.95
C VAL A 119 20.11 13.61 -8.35
N ALA A 120 21.22 14.35 -8.58
CA ALA A 120 21.48 14.97 -9.86
C ALA A 120 21.74 13.94 -10.98
N GLU A 121 22.35 12.79 -10.66
CA GLU A 121 22.53 11.69 -11.61
C GLU A 121 21.22 10.98 -11.94
N ILE A 122 20.38 10.68 -10.93
CA ILE A 122 19.09 10.03 -11.14
C ILE A 122 18.15 10.93 -11.93
N ALA A 123 18.16 12.24 -11.65
CA ALA A 123 17.36 13.22 -12.37
C ALA A 123 17.68 13.34 -13.88
N LYS A 124 18.80 12.78 -14.33
CA LYS A 124 19.18 12.70 -15.76
C LYS A 124 18.73 11.40 -16.43
N GLN A 125 18.21 10.43 -15.67
CA GLN A 125 17.77 9.15 -16.23
C GLN A 125 16.43 9.28 -16.94
N PRO A 126 16.13 8.38 -17.89
CA PRO A 126 14.81 8.31 -18.53
C PRO A 126 13.67 8.21 -17.50
N GLY A 127 12.62 8.99 -17.69
CA GLY A 127 11.48 9.09 -16.78
C GLY A 127 11.60 10.18 -15.72
N TYR A 128 12.74 10.88 -15.61
CA TYR A 128 12.95 11.99 -14.68
C TYR A 128 13.27 13.32 -15.38
N GLU A 129 13.07 13.40 -16.70
CA GLU A 129 13.44 14.57 -17.54
C GLU A 129 12.80 15.86 -17.05
N ILE A 130 11.62 15.76 -16.44
CA ILE A 130 10.90 16.91 -15.86
C ILE A 130 11.71 17.64 -14.79
N LEU A 131 12.52 16.93 -14.00
CA LEU A 131 13.29 17.48 -12.88
C LEU A 131 14.39 18.45 -13.31
N GLY A 132 14.82 18.38 -14.57
CA GLY A 132 15.81 19.27 -15.17
C GLY A 132 15.22 20.29 -16.16
N SER A 133 13.90 20.26 -16.44
CA SER A 133 13.29 20.94 -17.57
C SER A 133 13.21 22.46 -17.44
N THR A 134 13.14 23.00 -16.23
CA THR A 134 13.03 24.44 -15.95
C THR A 134 13.80 24.83 -14.70
N TYR A 135 14.06 26.14 -14.53
CA TYR A 135 14.66 26.67 -13.29
C TYR A 135 13.82 26.34 -12.06
N ARG A 136 12.49 26.35 -12.19
CA ARG A 136 11.56 25.92 -11.10
C ARG A 136 11.78 24.48 -10.74
N MET A 137 11.88 23.57 -11.70
CA MET A 137 12.11 22.13 -11.45
C MET A 137 13.49 21.88 -10.88
N THR A 138 14.52 22.58 -11.35
CA THR A 138 15.86 22.53 -10.73
C THR A 138 15.84 22.98 -9.26
N TYR A 139 15.09 24.01 -8.92
CA TYR A 139 14.91 24.43 -7.52
C TYR A 139 14.17 23.36 -6.69
N LEU A 140 13.10 22.79 -7.22
CA LEU A 140 12.38 21.69 -6.56
C LEU A 140 13.28 20.49 -6.35
N THR A 141 14.09 20.09 -7.33
CA THR A 141 15.06 19.00 -7.21
C THR A 141 16.06 19.24 -6.08
N LYS A 142 16.57 20.48 -5.92
CA LYS A 142 17.40 20.86 -4.77
C LYS A 142 16.66 20.77 -3.44
N ARG A 143 15.36 21.11 -3.41
CA ARG A 143 14.52 20.97 -2.21
C ARG A 143 14.30 19.49 -1.86
N LEU A 144 14.01 18.64 -2.85
CA LEU A 144 13.89 17.19 -2.68
C LEU A 144 15.19 16.57 -2.18
N SER A 145 16.33 17.00 -2.70
CA SER A 145 17.65 16.56 -2.21
C SER A 145 17.85 16.89 -0.73
N ARG A 146 17.48 18.09 -0.29
CA ARG A 146 17.54 18.47 1.14
C ARG A 146 16.62 17.62 2.02
N LEU A 147 15.41 17.30 1.53
CA LEU A 147 14.51 16.41 2.24
C LEU A 147 15.09 14.99 2.34
N LEU A 148 15.68 14.46 1.27
CA LEU A 148 16.33 13.15 1.28
C LEU A 148 17.50 13.08 2.29
N ILE A 149 18.29 14.15 2.41
CA ILE A 149 19.32 14.25 3.45
C ILE A 149 18.68 14.14 4.84
N GLN A 150 17.58 14.87 5.11
CA GLN A 150 16.90 14.80 6.40
C GLN A 150 16.31 13.39 6.66
N VAL A 151 15.73 12.76 5.65
CA VAL A 151 15.24 11.38 5.69
C VAL A 151 16.37 10.42 6.10
N LEU A 152 17.51 10.46 5.43
CA LEU A 152 18.65 9.57 5.72
C LEU A 152 19.28 9.84 7.09
N LEU A 153 19.39 11.10 7.52
CA LEU A 153 19.85 11.45 8.86
C LEU A 153 18.93 10.91 9.96
N ASN A 154 17.59 10.96 9.74
CA ASN A 154 16.64 10.38 10.68
C ASN A 154 16.68 8.84 10.66
N MET A 155 16.75 8.23 9.48
CA MET A 155 16.94 6.77 9.34
C MET A 155 18.22 6.32 10.07
N ARG A 156 19.30 7.09 9.97
CA ARG A 156 20.55 6.84 10.71
C ARG A 156 20.30 6.82 12.22
N GLN A 157 19.64 7.84 12.78
CA GLN A 157 19.32 7.91 14.20
C GLN A 157 18.40 6.75 14.65
N GLN A 158 17.42 6.37 13.82
CA GLN A 158 16.57 5.21 14.10
C GLN A 158 17.37 3.92 14.09
N GLN A 159 18.29 3.76 13.15
CA GLN A 159 19.18 2.59 13.07
C GLN A 159 20.15 2.50 14.25
N GLN A 160 20.54 3.61 14.88
CA GLN A 160 21.35 3.62 16.11
C GLN A 160 20.58 3.05 17.30
N ARG A 161 19.25 3.20 17.33
CA ARG A 161 18.39 2.68 18.39
C ARG A 161 17.91 1.26 18.12
N SER A 162 17.83 0.85 16.86
CA SER A 162 17.32 -0.46 16.46
C SER A 162 18.43 -1.52 16.38
N GLY A 163 18.06 -2.78 16.55
CA GLY A 163 18.87 -3.95 16.21
C GLY A 163 18.67 -4.42 14.77
N PHE A 164 17.55 -4.05 14.17
CA PHE A 164 17.26 -4.41 12.78
C PHE A 164 18.14 -3.63 11.81
N ARG A 165 18.58 -4.29 10.75
CA ARG A 165 19.47 -3.70 9.73
C ARG A 165 18.91 -3.90 8.34
N PRO A 166 18.92 -2.87 7.47
CA PRO A 166 18.57 -3.01 6.06
C PRO A 166 19.49 -4.02 5.36
N VAL A 167 18.91 -5.06 4.79
CA VAL A 167 19.66 -6.10 4.08
C VAL A 167 19.36 -6.15 2.59
N ARG A 168 18.16 -5.72 2.20
CA ARG A 168 17.72 -5.63 0.81
C ARG A 168 16.84 -4.40 0.62
N THR A 169 16.96 -3.80 -0.55
CA THR A 169 16.09 -2.73 -1.06
C THR A 169 15.55 -3.13 -2.41
N GLU A 170 14.38 -2.64 -2.78
CA GLU A 170 13.72 -2.90 -4.07
C GLU A 170 13.65 -4.42 -4.40
N LEU A 171 13.39 -5.25 -3.36
CA LEU A 171 13.40 -6.70 -3.44
C LEU A 171 12.15 -7.19 -4.20
N GLN A 172 12.34 -7.69 -5.41
CA GLN A 172 11.27 -8.19 -6.25
C GLN A 172 10.85 -9.60 -5.89
N PHE A 173 9.56 -9.92 -6.07
CA PHE A 173 9.05 -11.29 -6.01
C PHE A 173 8.06 -11.54 -7.15
N GLY A 174 7.97 -12.80 -7.58
CA GLY A 174 7.02 -13.23 -8.62
C GLY A 174 7.34 -12.73 -10.03
N ARG A 175 8.56 -12.29 -10.32
CA ARG A 175 8.97 -11.93 -11.67
C ARG A 175 9.43 -13.15 -12.45
N ILE A 176 8.82 -13.39 -13.61
CA ILE A 176 9.18 -14.50 -14.50
C ILE A 176 10.61 -14.27 -15.01
N GLY A 177 11.45 -15.29 -14.84
CA GLY A 177 12.85 -15.27 -15.32
C GLY A 177 13.84 -14.53 -14.42
N ASP A 178 13.42 -13.99 -13.27
CA ASP A 178 14.33 -13.38 -12.30
C ASP A 178 14.82 -14.41 -11.28
N THR A 179 16.07 -14.80 -11.40
CA THR A 179 16.73 -15.73 -10.44
C THR A 179 17.23 -15.05 -9.17
N LYS A 180 17.17 -13.71 -9.09
CA LYS A 180 17.66 -12.93 -7.95
C LYS A 180 16.54 -12.47 -7.00
N GLY A 181 15.28 -12.55 -7.44
CA GLY A 181 14.11 -12.21 -6.66
C GLY A 181 13.59 -13.36 -5.81
N LEU A 182 12.56 -13.09 -5.02
CA LEU A 182 11.83 -14.10 -4.26
C LEU A 182 10.84 -14.84 -5.16
N PRO A 183 10.45 -16.09 -4.80
CA PRO A 183 9.34 -16.78 -5.43
C PRO A 183 8.06 -15.93 -5.42
N GLY A 184 7.26 -16.04 -6.46
CA GLY A 184 5.93 -15.43 -6.51
C GLY A 184 4.93 -16.18 -5.63
N LEU A 185 3.87 -15.48 -5.25
CA LEU A 185 2.71 -16.11 -4.64
C LEU A 185 1.77 -16.54 -5.76
N SER A 186 1.27 -17.78 -5.69
CA SER A 186 0.42 -18.35 -6.75
C SER A 186 -0.62 -19.29 -6.16
N TRP A 187 -1.89 -19.01 -6.44
CA TRP A 187 -3.01 -19.80 -5.94
C TRP A 187 -3.93 -20.25 -7.08
N PRO A 188 -4.51 -21.45 -6.98
CA PRO A 188 -5.51 -21.92 -7.94
C PRO A 188 -6.81 -21.13 -7.80
N LEU A 189 -7.52 -20.92 -8.90
CA LEU A 189 -8.84 -20.30 -8.92
C LEU A 189 -9.96 -21.36 -9.00
N PRO A 190 -11.13 -21.12 -8.42
CA PRO A 190 -12.23 -22.09 -8.34
C PRO A 190 -12.70 -22.61 -9.71
N HIS A 191 -12.67 -21.77 -10.74
CA HIS A 191 -13.11 -22.11 -12.11
C HIS A 191 -11.95 -22.46 -13.06
N GLY A 192 -10.80 -22.82 -12.49
CA GLY A 192 -9.57 -23.17 -13.22
C GLY A 192 -8.70 -21.96 -13.55
N GLY A 193 -7.42 -22.23 -13.80
CA GLY A 193 -6.38 -21.21 -13.88
C GLY A 193 -5.80 -20.85 -12.51
N ARG A 194 -4.98 -19.82 -12.46
CA ARG A 194 -4.28 -19.38 -11.25
C ARG A 194 -4.22 -17.87 -11.18
N VAL A 195 -4.15 -17.33 -9.96
CA VAL A 195 -3.70 -15.96 -9.75
C VAL A 195 -2.24 -15.98 -9.28
N ASN A 196 -1.39 -15.27 -10.02
CA ASN A 196 0.03 -15.11 -9.74
C ASN A 196 0.28 -13.67 -9.29
N VAL A 197 0.72 -13.50 -8.05
CA VAL A 197 0.96 -12.19 -7.47
C VAL A 197 2.45 -11.87 -7.51
N ARG A 198 2.75 -10.69 -8.01
CA ARG A 198 4.09 -10.12 -8.04
C ARG A 198 4.14 -8.79 -7.32
N GLY A 199 5.31 -8.45 -6.82
CA GLY A 199 5.50 -7.18 -6.14
C GLY A 199 6.96 -6.83 -5.95
N LYS A 200 7.17 -5.75 -5.22
CA LYS A 200 8.48 -5.23 -4.89
C LYS A 200 8.44 -4.67 -3.48
N ILE A 201 9.27 -5.20 -2.61
CA ILE A 201 9.44 -4.75 -1.23
C ILE A 201 10.48 -3.65 -1.22
N ASP A 202 10.10 -2.45 -0.78
CA ASP A 202 10.99 -1.28 -0.82
C ASP A 202 12.23 -1.48 0.03
N ARG A 203 12.08 -1.99 1.26
CA ARG A 203 13.19 -2.32 2.17
C ARG A 203 12.85 -3.49 3.08
N LEU A 204 13.79 -4.39 3.23
CA LEU A 204 13.77 -5.51 4.15
C LEU A 204 14.84 -5.31 5.21
N ASP A 205 14.43 -5.19 6.47
CA ASP A 205 15.31 -5.10 7.63
C ASP A 205 15.32 -6.44 8.38
N ILE A 206 16.50 -6.91 8.79
CA ILE A 206 16.65 -8.18 9.51
C ILE A 206 17.38 -7.95 10.83
N TYR A 207 16.87 -8.61 11.87
CA TYR A 207 17.56 -8.89 13.11
C TYR A 207 17.87 -10.39 13.20
N ARG A 208 19.14 -10.74 13.45
CA ARG A 208 19.62 -12.13 13.48
C ARG A 208 19.66 -12.64 14.92
N GLU A 209 18.93 -13.69 15.18
CA GLU A 209 18.97 -14.51 16.38
C GLU A 209 19.67 -15.84 16.07
N PRO A 210 20.09 -16.62 17.08
CA PRO A 210 20.75 -17.91 16.84
C PRO A 210 19.90 -18.89 16.02
N ASP A 211 18.59 -18.89 16.23
CA ASP A 211 17.61 -19.84 15.70
C ASP A 211 16.57 -19.19 14.74
N ALA A 212 16.62 -17.86 14.57
CA ALA A 212 15.68 -17.13 13.71
C ALA A 212 16.30 -15.91 13.04
N ARG A 213 15.73 -15.53 11.90
CA ARG A 213 15.94 -14.23 11.24
C ARG A 213 14.65 -13.43 11.33
N ARG A 214 14.54 -12.61 12.37
CA ARG A 214 13.37 -11.74 12.48
C ARG A 214 13.44 -10.65 11.43
N PHE A 215 12.35 -10.42 10.71
CA PHE A 215 12.31 -9.41 9.65
C PHE A 215 11.22 -8.39 9.84
N ILE A 216 11.51 -7.17 9.40
CA ILE A 216 10.55 -6.08 9.26
C ILE A 216 10.56 -5.64 7.79
N ILE A 217 9.37 -5.55 7.21
CA ILE A 217 9.15 -4.93 5.92
C ILE A 217 8.94 -3.45 6.14
N VAL A 218 9.65 -2.62 5.38
CA VAL A 218 9.46 -1.17 5.39
C VAL A 218 9.07 -0.71 4.00
N ASP A 219 7.96 -0.02 3.92
CA ASP A 219 7.40 0.54 2.70
C ASP A 219 7.42 2.07 2.78
N TYR A 220 7.95 2.72 1.74
CA TYR A 220 8.09 4.16 1.67
C TYR A 220 6.84 4.83 1.12
N LYS A 221 6.27 5.79 1.83
CA LYS A 221 5.05 6.49 1.41
C LYS A 221 5.25 8.00 1.35
N SER A 222 4.87 8.61 0.24
CA SER A 222 4.85 10.06 0.08
C SER A 222 3.68 10.73 0.80
N GLY A 223 2.62 9.97 1.13
CA GLY A 223 1.43 10.41 1.89
C GLY A 223 1.40 9.84 3.30
N GLN A 224 0.52 10.38 4.15
CA GLN A 224 0.28 9.85 5.50
C GLN A 224 -0.59 8.59 5.42
N ARG A 225 0.04 7.42 5.29
CA ARG A 225 -0.61 6.12 5.32
C ARG A 225 -0.33 5.42 6.64
N ARG A 226 -1.35 4.77 7.21
CA ARG A 226 -1.24 3.92 8.40
C ARG A 226 -1.84 2.57 8.06
N PHE A 227 -1.38 1.54 8.73
CA PHE A 227 -2.08 0.27 8.68
C PHE A 227 -3.43 0.42 9.38
N ASP A 228 -4.49 0.09 8.69
CA ASP A 228 -5.86 0.13 9.16
C ASP A 228 -6.47 -1.25 9.01
N ASP A 229 -6.92 -1.79 10.12
CA ASP A 229 -7.47 -3.15 10.18
C ASP A 229 -8.72 -3.30 9.30
N SER A 230 -9.54 -2.24 9.22
CA SER A 230 -10.74 -2.23 8.39
C SER A 230 -10.39 -2.20 6.90
N ASP A 231 -9.36 -1.42 6.50
CA ASP A 231 -8.87 -1.37 5.13
C ASP A 231 -8.31 -2.73 4.69
N ALA A 232 -7.61 -3.43 5.58
CA ALA A 232 -7.12 -4.78 5.34
C ALA A 232 -8.26 -5.79 5.19
N TYR A 233 -9.30 -5.68 6.03
CA TYR A 233 -10.49 -6.54 5.99
C TYR A 233 -11.28 -6.40 4.69
N TYR A 234 -11.40 -5.18 4.15
CA TYR A 234 -12.14 -4.92 2.91
C TYR A 234 -11.28 -4.98 1.63
N GLY A 235 -10.03 -5.41 1.69
CA GLY A 235 -9.19 -5.62 0.51
C GLY A 235 -8.55 -4.35 -0.08
N ILE A 236 -8.65 -3.20 0.59
CA ILE A 236 -8.06 -1.94 0.12
C ILE A 236 -6.66 -1.65 0.72
N ALA A 237 -6.12 -2.57 1.52
CA ALA A 237 -4.76 -2.52 2.07
C ALA A 237 -4.12 -3.92 2.13
N LEU A 238 -3.91 -4.53 0.97
CA LEU A 238 -3.36 -5.89 0.81
C LEU A 238 -1.82 -5.92 0.86
N GLN A 239 -1.17 -4.81 0.55
CA GLN A 239 0.26 -4.74 0.21
C GLN A 239 1.16 -5.32 1.31
N MET A 240 1.02 -4.85 2.55
CA MET A 240 1.93 -5.22 3.65
C MET A 240 1.79 -6.70 4.03
N LEU A 241 0.56 -7.22 4.04
CA LEU A 241 0.27 -8.62 4.34
C LEU A 241 0.84 -9.54 3.25
N THR A 242 0.64 -9.18 1.98
CA THR A 242 1.20 -9.92 0.84
C THR A 242 2.74 -9.95 0.88
N TYR A 243 3.39 -8.88 1.29
CA TYR A 243 4.84 -8.83 1.41
C TYR A 243 5.37 -9.70 2.56
N ILE A 244 4.65 -9.71 3.70
CA ILE A 244 4.97 -10.63 4.81
C ILE A 244 4.84 -12.08 4.33
N GLU A 245 3.76 -12.42 3.63
CA GLU A 245 3.52 -13.78 3.12
C GLU A 245 4.62 -14.20 2.13
N ALA A 246 5.00 -13.33 1.20
CA ALA A 246 6.08 -13.60 0.25
C ALA A 246 7.42 -13.89 0.96
N MET A 247 7.72 -13.19 2.05
CA MET A 247 8.94 -13.43 2.85
C MET A 247 8.84 -14.67 3.72
N THR A 248 7.68 -14.96 4.31
CA THR A 248 7.47 -16.14 5.18
C THR A 248 7.56 -17.44 4.37
N ASN A 249 7.22 -17.41 3.08
CA ASN A 249 7.32 -18.57 2.19
C ASN A 249 8.75 -18.86 1.70
N VAL A 250 9.74 -18.05 2.10
CA VAL A 250 11.15 -18.31 1.76
C VAL A 250 11.73 -19.37 2.68
N THR A 251 12.12 -20.50 2.10
CA THR A 251 12.85 -21.54 2.86
C THR A 251 14.27 -21.07 3.15
N ALA A 252 14.63 -20.97 4.40
CA ALA A 252 15.95 -20.56 4.86
C ALA A 252 16.29 -21.14 6.24
N GLU A 253 17.57 -21.32 6.51
CA GLU A 253 18.13 -21.78 7.79
C GLU A 253 19.09 -20.71 8.33
N PRO A 254 18.84 -20.13 9.52
CA PRO A 254 17.61 -20.22 10.30
C PRO A 254 16.41 -19.54 9.58
N PRO A 255 15.16 -19.88 9.96
CA PRO A 255 13.94 -19.43 9.26
C PRO A 255 13.72 -17.93 9.38
N PHE A 256 12.97 -17.37 8.43
CA PHE A 256 12.47 -16.01 8.52
C PHE A 256 11.21 -15.95 9.38
N VAL A 257 11.22 -15.08 10.40
CA VAL A 257 10.10 -14.87 11.31
C VAL A 257 9.65 -13.39 11.21
N PRO A 258 8.38 -13.11 10.91
CA PRO A 258 7.90 -11.73 10.80
C PRO A 258 7.91 -11.04 12.17
N ALA A 259 8.53 -9.86 12.25
CA ALA A 259 8.49 -8.98 13.41
C ALA A 259 7.63 -7.72 13.14
N GLY A 260 7.24 -7.48 11.88
CA GLY A 260 6.32 -6.41 11.54
C GLY A 260 6.38 -5.93 10.10
N ALA A 261 5.47 -5.00 9.81
CA ALA A 261 5.42 -4.26 8.56
C ALA A 261 5.16 -2.78 8.86
N LEU A 262 6.04 -1.92 8.39
CA LEU A 262 6.09 -0.51 8.79
C LEU A 262 6.06 0.40 7.56
N TYR A 263 5.34 1.50 7.67
CA TYR A 263 5.40 2.62 6.73
C TYR A 263 6.41 3.65 7.21
N PHE A 264 7.22 4.14 6.29
CA PHE A 264 8.10 5.28 6.51
C PHE A 264 7.68 6.44 5.59
N HIS A 265 7.36 7.60 6.20
CA HIS A 265 6.82 8.74 5.46
C HIS A 265 7.93 9.64 4.94
N LEU A 266 7.93 9.85 3.62
CA LEU A 266 8.90 10.67 2.89
C LEU A 266 8.40 12.11 2.73
N GLN A 267 7.95 12.72 3.84
CA GLN A 267 7.46 14.09 3.86
C GLN A 267 8.28 14.94 4.82
N ASP A 268 8.42 16.23 4.49
CA ASP A 268 9.02 17.21 5.41
C ASP A 268 8.04 17.47 6.57
N PRO A 269 8.36 17.05 7.79
CA PRO A 269 7.44 17.20 8.90
C PRO A 269 7.31 18.66 9.29
N LYS A 270 6.08 19.13 9.49
CA LYS A 270 5.81 20.43 10.09
C LYS A 270 6.07 20.35 11.59
N LEU A 271 7.27 20.71 12.02
CA LEU A 271 7.63 20.76 13.43
C LEU A 271 7.06 22.03 14.05
N LYS A 272 6.41 21.88 15.22
CA LYS A 272 6.08 23.02 16.07
C LYS A 272 7.34 23.42 16.85
N TYR A 273 7.76 24.66 16.71
CA TYR A 273 8.85 25.18 17.52
C TYR A 273 8.29 25.55 18.89
N THR A 274 8.83 24.93 19.94
CA THR A 274 8.65 25.33 21.33
C THR A 274 10.03 25.38 21.98
N PRO A 275 10.35 26.43 22.74
CA PRO A 275 11.71 26.62 23.32
C PRO A 275 12.18 25.46 24.21
N GLU A 276 11.23 24.70 24.78
CA GLU A 276 11.52 23.63 25.75
C GLU A 276 11.75 22.27 25.04
N LEU A 277 11.50 22.14 23.71
CA LEU A 277 11.64 20.88 22.99
C LEU A 277 12.97 20.81 22.27
N GLU A 278 13.64 19.67 22.41
CA GLU A 278 14.86 19.37 21.66
C GLU A 278 14.52 19.12 20.18
N PRO A 279 14.98 19.97 19.23
CA PRO A 279 14.58 19.88 17.82
C PRO A 279 14.92 18.53 17.17
N ALA A 280 16.01 17.89 17.58
CA ALA A 280 16.43 16.59 17.06
C ALA A 280 15.45 15.47 17.47
N LEU A 281 14.99 15.49 18.74
CA LEU A 281 14.02 14.52 19.24
C LEU A 281 12.66 14.70 18.58
N GLU A 282 12.19 15.94 18.43
CA GLU A 282 10.90 16.22 17.77
C GLU A 282 10.91 15.78 16.30
N ARG A 283 12.05 15.97 15.63
CA ARG A 283 12.22 15.47 14.26
C ARG A 283 12.20 13.94 14.22
N LEU A 284 12.89 13.27 15.14
CA LEU A 284 12.90 11.81 15.24
C LEU A 284 11.46 11.27 15.43
N LYS A 285 10.69 11.89 16.33
CA LYS A 285 9.26 11.55 16.55
C LYS A 285 8.40 11.76 15.29
N ALA A 286 8.66 12.82 14.54
CA ALA A 286 7.92 13.16 13.33
C ALA A 286 8.17 12.17 12.19
N PHE A 287 9.33 11.51 12.17
CA PHE A 287 9.67 10.42 11.23
C PHE A 287 9.44 9.02 11.83
N LYS A 288 8.73 8.92 12.95
CA LYS A 288 8.39 7.64 13.56
C LYS A 288 7.71 6.71 12.55
N TYR A 289 8.15 5.46 12.50
CA TYR A 289 7.50 4.43 11.71
C TYR A 289 6.04 4.25 12.15
N LEU A 290 5.16 4.06 11.18
CA LEU A 290 3.77 3.66 11.39
C LEU A 290 3.57 2.25 10.83
N GLY A 291 2.48 1.58 11.18
CA GLY A 291 2.25 0.20 10.74
C GLY A 291 1.99 -0.70 11.93
N PHE A 292 2.37 -1.96 11.85
CA PHE A 292 2.21 -2.91 12.94
C PHE A 292 3.47 -3.75 13.16
N LEU A 293 3.61 -4.24 14.37
CA LEU A 293 4.63 -5.20 14.79
C LEU A 293 3.96 -6.55 15.08
N VAL A 294 4.76 -7.61 15.17
CA VAL A 294 4.27 -8.96 15.44
C VAL A 294 5.07 -9.57 16.56
N ALA A 295 4.41 -9.95 17.64
CA ALA A 295 5.01 -10.66 18.76
C ALA A 295 3.95 -11.26 19.68
N GLU A 296 4.30 -12.35 20.36
CA GLU A 296 3.54 -12.86 21.49
C GLU A 296 3.96 -12.16 22.79
N HIS A 297 5.27 -11.97 22.96
CA HIS A 297 5.86 -11.38 24.17
C HIS A 297 6.70 -10.15 23.85
N GLY A 298 6.89 -9.28 24.86
CA GLY A 298 7.57 -8.00 24.70
C GLY A 298 9.06 -8.11 24.36
N ASP A 299 9.74 -9.12 24.88
CA ASP A 299 11.16 -9.39 24.64
C ASP A 299 11.48 -9.68 23.18
N GLU A 300 10.55 -10.24 22.42
CA GLU A 300 10.66 -10.47 20.99
C GLU A 300 10.83 -9.18 20.18
N LEU A 301 10.40 -8.04 20.72
CA LEU A 301 10.49 -6.74 20.10
C LEU A 301 11.55 -5.82 20.71
N ALA A 302 12.35 -6.30 21.66
CA ALA A 302 13.40 -5.50 22.30
C ALA A 302 14.43 -4.95 21.30
N ALA A 303 14.66 -5.66 20.20
CA ALA A 303 15.55 -5.19 19.12
C ALA A 303 14.94 -4.10 18.23
N VAL A 304 13.63 -3.82 18.29
CA VAL A 304 12.98 -2.77 17.49
C VAL A 304 13.44 -1.39 17.95
N ASP A 305 13.45 -1.17 19.27
CA ASP A 305 13.99 0.05 19.87
C ASP A 305 14.66 -0.30 21.21
N ARG A 306 15.99 -0.30 21.22
CA ARG A 306 16.81 -0.65 22.39
C ARG A 306 16.77 0.37 23.51
N THR A 307 16.06 1.49 23.34
CA THR A 307 15.92 2.54 24.37
C THR A 307 14.77 2.27 25.34
N ILE A 308 13.94 1.24 25.05
CA ILE A 308 12.85 0.78 25.91
C ILE A 308 12.89 -0.74 26.04
N SER A 309 12.39 -1.27 27.13
CA SER A 309 12.27 -2.71 27.34
C SER A 309 11.02 -3.05 28.15
N PRO A 310 10.58 -4.33 28.15
CA PRO A 310 9.48 -4.78 29.00
C PRO A 310 9.73 -4.49 30.48
N GLU A 311 10.99 -4.61 30.97
CA GLU A 311 11.36 -4.39 32.37
C GLU A 311 11.35 -2.90 32.76
N SER A 312 11.82 -2.03 31.87
CA SER A 312 11.89 -0.60 32.13
C SER A 312 10.60 0.16 31.77
N GLY A 313 9.73 -0.46 30.98
CA GLY A 313 8.59 0.21 30.39
C GLY A 313 9.01 1.28 29.38
N GLY A 314 8.08 2.14 29.01
CA GLY A 314 8.36 3.30 28.18
C GLY A 314 7.67 3.26 26.81
N ARG A 315 7.91 4.32 26.01
CA ARG A 315 7.37 4.50 24.67
C ARG A 315 8.49 4.71 23.68
N SER A 316 8.45 3.95 22.58
CA SER A 316 9.37 4.15 21.48
C SER A 316 9.07 5.45 20.73
N GLU A 317 10.13 6.19 20.43
CA GLU A 317 10.10 7.38 19.58
C GLU A 317 10.26 7.05 18.09
N ILE A 318 10.64 5.79 17.77
CA ILE A 318 10.93 5.38 16.40
C ILE A 318 9.92 4.38 15.81
N ALA A 319 9.19 3.62 16.64
CA ALA A 319 8.30 2.56 16.20
C ALA A 319 6.97 2.56 16.98
N PRO A 320 5.88 1.96 16.45
CA PRO A 320 4.60 1.86 17.16
C PRO A 320 4.68 0.81 18.28
N LEU A 321 5.52 1.07 19.28
CA LEU A 321 5.82 0.19 20.39
C LEU A 321 5.84 0.98 21.70
N GLY A 322 5.29 0.40 22.75
CA GLY A 322 5.37 0.90 24.11
C GLY A 322 5.04 -0.19 25.10
N PHE A 323 5.71 -0.17 26.26
CA PHE A 323 5.51 -1.11 27.35
C PHE A 323 4.95 -0.40 28.57
N LYS A 324 4.08 -1.08 29.30
CA LYS A 324 3.68 -0.67 30.64
C LYS A 324 4.74 -1.11 31.66
N LYS A 325 4.58 -0.66 32.91
CA LYS A 325 5.49 -1.05 34.01
C LYS A 325 5.44 -2.54 34.37
N ASP A 326 4.37 -3.24 33.98
CA ASP A 326 4.21 -4.69 34.18
C ASP A 326 4.78 -5.52 33.00
N GLY A 327 5.46 -4.87 32.05
CA GLY A 327 6.05 -5.50 30.87
C GLY A 327 5.05 -5.76 29.72
N SER A 328 3.75 -5.58 29.92
CA SER A 328 2.75 -5.76 28.88
C SER A 328 2.77 -4.62 27.84
N PHE A 329 2.29 -4.91 26.63
CA PHE A 329 2.15 -3.87 25.61
C PHE A 329 1.15 -2.79 26.02
N ASN A 330 1.54 -1.53 25.86
CA ASN A 330 0.63 -0.40 26.03
C ASN A 330 -0.22 -0.23 24.77
N GLN A 331 -1.46 -0.68 24.80
CA GLN A 331 -2.36 -0.69 23.65
C GLN A 331 -2.61 0.68 23.00
N ASN A 332 -2.46 1.78 23.74
CA ASN A 332 -2.60 3.14 23.21
C ASN A 332 -1.34 3.61 22.45
N GLN A 333 -0.20 2.96 22.66
CA GLN A 333 1.10 3.35 22.11
C GLN A 333 1.69 2.29 21.18
N SER A 334 1.18 1.05 21.26
CA SER A 334 1.64 -0.08 20.49
C SER A 334 0.60 -0.48 19.45
N ASN A 335 1.11 -0.85 18.29
CA ASN A 335 0.33 -1.53 17.26
C ASN A 335 0.98 -2.92 17.04
N VAL A 336 0.66 -3.86 17.92
CA VAL A 336 1.21 -5.22 17.91
C VAL A 336 0.09 -6.21 17.61
N LEU A 337 0.35 -7.12 16.68
CA LEU A 337 -0.47 -8.30 16.38
C LEU A 337 0.18 -9.53 17.03
N THR A 338 -0.63 -10.44 17.54
CA THR A 338 -0.12 -11.77 17.90
C THR A 338 0.20 -12.57 16.63
N PRO A 339 1.08 -13.59 16.69
CA PRO A 339 1.32 -14.48 15.56
C PRO A 339 0.05 -15.18 15.06
N GLU A 340 -0.89 -15.48 15.95
CA GLU A 340 -2.19 -16.04 15.59
C GLU A 340 -3.05 -15.04 14.79
N ALA A 341 -3.18 -13.83 15.28
CA ALA A 341 -3.88 -12.78 14.55
C ALA A 341 -3.25 -12.52 13.16
N LEU A 342 -1.91 -12.47 13.08
CA LEU A 342 -1.24 -12.35 11.79
C LEU A 342 -1.60 -13.49 10.84
N ARG A 343 -1.60 -14.76 11.30
CA ARG A 343 -2.00 -15.89 10.44
C ARG A 343 -3.43 -15.74 9.92
N ALA A 344 -4.36 -15.25 10.75
CA ALA A 344 -5.73 -14.98 10.31
C ALA A 344 -5.78 -13.87 9.24
N TYR A 345 -5.02 -12.78 9.43
CA TYR A 345 -4.89 -11.73 8.40
C TYR A 345 -4.30 -12.24 7.09
N LEU A 346 -3.26 -13.07 7.13
CA LEU A 346 -2.64 -13.64 5.92
C LEU A 346 -3.60 -14.58 5.18
N ALA A 347 -4.32 -15.44 5.89
CA ALA A 347 -5.33 -16.31 5.30
C ALA A 347 -6.46 -15.50 4.64
N HIS A 348 -6.91 -14.42 5.28
CA HIS A 348 -7.91 -13.52 4.72
C HIS A 348 -7.39 -12.75 3.49
N ASN A 349 -6.17 -12.24 3.56
CA ASN A 349 -5.50 -11.59 2.44
C ASN A 349 -5.41 -12.51 1.20
N GLN A 350 -5.06 -13.78 1.41
CA GLN A 350 -5.08 -14.78 0.35
C GLN A 350 -6.49 -14.99 -0.21
N ALA A 351 -7.51 -15.12 0.66
CA ALA A 351 -8.89 -15.30 0.24
C ALA A 351 -9.39 -14.11 -0.60
N LEU A 352 -9.09 -12.87 -0.18
CA LEU A 352 -9.39 -11.65 -0.94
C LEU A 352 -8.71 -11.64 -2.31
N ILE A 353 -7.45 -12.03 -2.41
CA ILE A 353 -6.72 -12.09 -3.69
C ILE A 353 -7.37 -13.09 -4.65
N ILE A 354 -7.75 -14.27 -4.14
CA ILE A 354 -8.42 -15.31 -4.92
C ILE A 354 -9.82 -14.83 -5.35
N ASP A 355 -10.57 -14.21 -4.45
CA ASP A 355 -11.91 -13.66 -4.74
C ASP A 355 -11.83 -12.58 -5.82
N ALA A 356 -10.99 -11.56 -5.67
CA ALA A 356 -10.84 -10.51 -6.66
C ALA A 356 -10.51 -11.07 -8.04
N ALA A 357 -9.56 -12.01 -8.13
CA ALA A 357 -9.20 -12.64 -9.41
C ALA A 357 -10.37 -13.45 -10.00
N THR A 358 -11.14 -14.13 -9.15
CA THR A 358 -12.32 -14.90 -9.57
C THR A 358 -13.42 -13.98 -10.11
N GLN A 359 -13.73 -12.90 -9.42
CA GLN A 359 -14.75 -11.94 -9.84
C GLN A 359 -14.33 -11.16 -11.12
N ILE A 360 -13.06 -10.76 -11.21
CA ILE A 360 -12.52 -10.12 -12.44
C ILE A 360 -12.68 -11.04 -13.65
N LEU A 361 -12.35 -12.33 -13.52
CA LEU A 361 -12.50 -13.31 -14.60
C LEU A 361 -13.96 -13.69 -14.87
N ALA A 362 -14.85 -13.50 -13.90
CA ALA A 362 -16.31 -13.60 -14.08
C ALA A 362 -16.91 -12.35 -14.76
N GLY A 363 -16.09 -11.35 -15.09
CA GLY A 363 -16.50 -10.15 -15.81
C GLY A 363 -17.08 -9.06 -14.94
N ASP A 364 -16.81 -9.04 -13.65
CA ASP A 364 -17.30 -8.02 -12.75
C ASP A 364 -16.59 -6.68 -12.98
N ILE A 365 -17.38 -5.68 -13.41
CA ILE A 365 -16.97 -4.29 -13.68
C ILE A 365 -17.95 -3.29 -13.06
N ALA A 366 -18.58 -3.64 -11.94
CA ALA A 366 -19.57 -2.79 -11.30
C ALA A 366 -19.03 -1.37 -11.00
N LEU A 367 -19.86 -0.37 -11.24
CA LEU A 367 -19.57 1.02 -10.88
C LEU A 367 -20.17 1.33 -9.49
N GLU A 368 -19.60 0.73 -8.48
CA GLU A 368 -19.97 0.90 -7.08
C GLU A 368 -18.70 1.26 -6.26
N PRO A 369 -18.23 2.53 -6.32
CA PRO A 369 -17.00 2.93 -5.64
C PRO A 369 -17.11 2.74 -4.14
N PHE A 370 -16.04 2.25 -3.53
CA PHE A 370 -15.95 1.98 -2.09
C PHE A 370 -16.13 3.26 -1.25
N GLN A 371 -16.88 3.17 -0.13
CA GLN A 371 -17.10 4.31 0.75
C GLN A 371 -17.24 3.89 2.23
N TYR A 372 -16.53 4.63 3.11
CA TYR A 372 -16.82 4.62 4.55
C TYR A 372 -17.78 5.74 4.92
N GLY A 373 -18.92 5.39 5.56
CA GLY A 373 -19.89 6.38 6.00
C GLY A 373 -20.38 7.28 4.87
N GLN A 374 -20.37 8.60 5.07
CA GLN A 374 -20.94 9.57 4.12
C GLN A 374 -19.91 10.29 3.23
N SER A 375 -18.64 9.99 3.36
CA SER A 375 -17.61 10.67 2.59
C SER A 375 -16.74 9.71 1.79
N SER A 376 -16.60 9.96 0.50
CA SER A 376 -15.64 9.28 -0.37
C SER A 376 -14.96 10.29 -1.29
N THR A 377 -13.66 10.11 -1.46
CA THR A 377 -12.87 10.89 -2.44
C THR A 377 -12.35 10.00 -3.56
N ILE A 378 -12.80 8.74 -3.65
CA ILE A 378 -12.27 7.76 -4.61
C ILE A 378 -12.56 8.24 -6.03
N VAL A 379 -13.82 8.53 -6.33
CA VAL A 379 -14.21 9.00 -7.67
C VAL A 379 -13.59 10.35 -7.99
N SER A 380 -13.65 11.31 -7.06
CA SER A 380 -13.14 12.69 -7.29
C SER A 380 -11.61 12.78 -7.48
N ARG A 381 -10.88 11.72 -7.09
CA ARG A 381 -9.43 11.60 -7.29
C ARG A 381 -9.04 10.68 -8.44
N SER A 382 -10.02 10.06 -9.09
CA SER A 382 -9.76 9.16 -10.22
C SER A 382 -9.46 9.96 -11.49
N ASP A 383 -8.43 9.54 -12.20
CA ASP A 383 -8.10 10.06 -13.55
C ASP A 383 -9.20 9.76 -14.58
N TYR A 384 -10.12 8.86 -14.25
CA TYR A 384 -11.21 8.40 -15.12
C TYR A 384 -12.58 8.96 -14.74
N GLN A 385 -12.64 9.96 -13.85
CA GLN A 385 -13.90 10.55 -13.38
C GLN A 385 -14.83 10.97 -14.54
N SER A 386 -14.27 11.60 -15.59
CA SER A 386 -15.02 12.04 -16.76
C SER A 386 -15.59 10.90 -17.63
N ILE A 387 -15.05 9.69 -17.49
CA ILE A 387 -15.55 8.49 -18.20
C ILE A 387 -16.61 7.79 -17.34
N MET A 388 -16.39 7.70 -16.04
CA MET A 388 -17.30 7.09 -15.10
C MET A 388 -18.65 7.80 -15.02
N LEU A 389 -18.66 9.13 -15.19
CA LEU A 389 -19.86 9.98 -15.07
C LEU A 389 -20.67 9.69 -13.79
N PHE A 390 -20.00 9.24 -12.75
CA PHE A 390 -20.62 8.81 -11.49
C PHE A 390 -21.21 10.01 -10.74
N ASP A 391 -22.52 10.00 -10.53
CA ASP A 391 -23.25 11.04 -9.79
C ASP A 391 -24.33 10.43 -8.89
N PRO A 392 -24.06 10.26 -7.60
CA PRO A 392 -25.04 9.69 -6.67
C PRO A 392 -26.30 10.54 -6.49
N ALA A 393 -26.29 11.81 -6.90
CA ALA A 393 -27.48 12.68 -6.85
C ALA A 393 -28.56 12.27 -7.87
N THR A 394 -28.21 11.51 -8.90
CA THR A 394 -29.16 10.99 -9.90
C THR A 394 -30.05 9.90 -9.35
N GLY A 395 -29.67 9.25 -8.25
CA GLY A 395 -30.37 8.10 -7.66
C GLY A 395 -30.13 6.78 -8.40
N PHE A 396 -29.31 6.77 -9.46
CA PHE A 396 -28.91 5.57 -10.19
C PHE A 396 -27.56 5.04 -9.72
N ASP A 397 -26.63 5.94 -9.41
CA ASP A 397 -25.29 5.59 -8.98
C ASP A 397 -25.25 5.43 -7.45
N HIS A 398 -24.65 4.35 -7.02
CA HIS A 398 -24.53 4.03 -5.60
C HIS A 398 -23.08 3.72 -5.22
N TYR A 399 -22.72 4.13 -4.00
CA TYR A 399 -21.46 3.69 -3.40
C TYR A 399 -21.61 2.30 -2.77
N HIS A 400 -20.53 1.53 -2.78
CA HIS A 400 -20.39 0.37 -1.93
C HIS A 400 -20.11 0.85 -0.50
N HIS A 401 -21.17 1.03 0.28
CA HIS A 401 -21.09 1.47 1.67
C HIS A 401 -20.69 0.35 2.60
N VAL A 402 -19.65 0.59 3.39
CA VAL A 402 -19.23 -0.35 4.43
C VAL A 402 -18.98 0.39 5.76
N PRO A 403 -19.25 -0.26 6.91
CA PRO A 403 -18.95 0.31 8.21
C PRO A 403 -17.43 0.29 8.47
N LYS A 404 -16.91 1.34 9.12
CA LYS A 404 -15.56 1.32 9.64
C LYS A 404 -15.49 0.41 10.86
N LEU A 405 -14.74 -0.68 10.77
CA LEU A 405 -14.61 -1.67 11.83
C LEU A 405 -13.49 -1.29 12.80
N LYS A 406 -13.66 -1.65 14.08
CA LYS A 406 -12.59 -1.58 15.07
C LYS A 406 -11.71 -2.83 14.96
N ARG A 407 -10.43 -2.71 15.32
CA ARG A 407 -9.49 -3.84 15.33
C ARG A 407 -10.05 -5.10 16.01
N LYS A 408 -10.66 -4.96 17.19
CA LYS A 408 -11.23 -6.09 17.92
C LYS A 408 -12.28 -6.86 17.09
N ASP A 409 -13.12 -6.12 16.38
CA ASP A 409 -14.19 -6.70 15.57
C ASP A 409 -13.61 -7.40 14.32
N VAL A 410 -12.59 -6.77 13.70
CA VAL A 410 -11.87 -7.38 12.56
C VAL A 410 -11.19 -8.68 13.01
N ILE A 411 -10.37 -8.64 14.06
CA ILE A 411 -9.68 -9.84 14.56
C ILE A 411 -10.69 -10.92 14.93
N GLY A 412 -11.78 -10.57 15.61
CA GLY A 412 -12.83 -11.52 15.96
C GLY A 412 -13.45 -12.22 14.75
N ARG A 413 -13.75 -11.48 13.67
CA ARG A 413 -14.26 -12.04 12.41
C ARG A 413 -13.24 -12.94 11.72
N LEU A 414 -12.00 -12.47 11.60
CA LEU A 414 -10.93 -13.20 10.94
C LEU A 414 -10.53 -14.49 11.69
N THR A 415 -10.63 -14.48 13.02
CA THR A 415 -10.35 -15.66 13.83
C THR A 415 -11.46 -16.69 13.74
N ALA A 416 -12.72 -16.24 13.58
CA ALA A 416 -13.86 -17.12 13.40
C ALA A 416 -13.87 -17.78 12.02
N ASP A 417 -13.68 -16.99 10.96
CA ASP A 417 -13.57 -17.47 9.57
C ASP A 417 -12.74 -16.48 8.71
N PRO A 418 -11.45 -16.75 8.51
CA PRO A 418 -10.61 -15.87 7.69
C PRO A 418 -10.96 -15.92 6.19
N THR A 419 -11.75 -16.90 5.74
CA THR A 419 -12.12 -17.04 4.32
C THR A 419 -13.40 -16.30 3.97
N GLN A 420 -14.11 -15.77 4.95
CA GLN A 420 -15.31 -15.00 4.74
C GLN A 420 -14.98 -13.66 4.08
N ILE A 421 -15.38 -13.52 2.82
CA ILE A 421 -15.24 -12.25 2.07
C ILE A 421 -16.39 -11.32 2.45
N PRO A 422 -16.12 -10.06 2.80
CA PRO A 422 -17.17 -9.09 3.10
C PRO A 422 -17.84 -8.64 1.80
N HIS A 423 -18.87 -9.38 1.38
CA HIS A 423 -19.76 -8.90 0.33
C HIS A 423 -20.65 -7.79 0.90
N SER A 424 -21.03 -6.82 0.05
CA SER A 424 -21.97 -5.78 0.44
C SER A 424 -23.21 -6.42 1.08
N GLU A 425 -23.47 -6.15 2.35
CA GLU A 425 -24.81 -6.31 2.89
C GLU A 425 -25.68 -5.35 2.08
N LYS A 426 -26.38 -5.87 1.07
CA LYS A 426 -27.48 -5.16 0.45
C LYS A 426 -28.53 -5.02 1.55
N GLU A 427 -28.45 -3.94 2.33
CA GLU A 427 -29.61 -3.49 3.08
C GLU A 427 -30.71 -3.21 2.04
N HIS A 428 -31.60 -4.17 1.86
CA HIS A 428 -32.89 -3.87 1.28
C HIS A 428 -33.52 -2.81 2.20
N PRO A 429 -33.78 -1.59 1.72
CA PRO A 429 -34.61 -0.69 2.51
C PRO A 429 -35.94 -1.42 2.71
N GLN A 430 -36.19 -1.82 3.96
CA GLN A 430 -37.52 -2.25 4.35
C GLN A 430 -38.44 -1.06 4.08
N SER A 431 -39.37 -1.30 3.15
CA SER A 431 -40.49 -0.48 2.72
C SER A 431 -41.22 0.27 3.84
#